data_fffe79c5f73ec21c05a653926cefb4b7
#
_entry.id   fffe79c5f73ec21c05a653926cefb4b7
#
_cell.length_a   1.000
_cell.length_b   1.000
_cell.length_c   1.000
_cell.angle_alpha   90.00
_cell.angle_beta   90.00
_cell.angle_gamma   90.00
#
_symmetry.space_group_name_H-M   'P 1'
#
loop_
_entity.id
_entity.type
_entity.pdbx_description
1 polymer ?
#
loop_
_entity_poly.entity_id
_entity_poly.type
_entity_poly.pdbx_seq_one_letter_code
_entity_poly.pdbx_strand_id
1 'polypeptide(L)'
;MLSLLLTKYTLLYTTVLMLVALGGMFSERSGIINIALEGIMVIGGLAGVLAAKFLPLTPALMVPVAILIAGLAGLVYALLLGFASINLKADQTIGGTALNLMATAIAMVIAKRVNNGGAAKLPLNKDPLLFSIGGLEMSVFIPIGLGLLLLAYFILYKTRLGLRLRSCGEHPQAADSVGINVYHMRYIGVMFSGFLGGIGGMAYIMPANPEWNFEQGVTGMGFLALAVMIFGQWKPFRIALAAIFFSLFRALANISDSFPLLKDLNWPKEIYNMMPFIASMIVLALTSKKSRAPKAEGIPYDKGMR
;
A
#
# COMPACT_ATOMS: atom_id res chain seq x y z
N MET A 1 15.02 -19.54 17.26
CA MET A 1 15.56 -18.73 16.14
C MET A 1 14.56 -18.64 14.98
N LEU A 2 14.02 -19.76 14.48
CA LEU A 2 13.08 -19.80 13.37
C LEU A 2 11.75 -19.07 13.64
N SER A 3 11.18 -19.24 14.83
CA SER A 3 9.96 -18.55 15.27
C SER A 3 10.15 -17.02 15.33
N LEU A 4 11.30 -16.56 15.80
CA LEU A 4 11.62 -15.12 15.81
C LEU A 4 11.73 -14.54 14.41
N LEU A 5 12.31 -15.29 13.48
CA LEU A 5 12.43 -14.87 12.07
C LEU A 5 11.05 -14.80 11.40
N LEU A 6 10.20 -15.80 11.62
CA LEU A 6 8.81 -15.80 11.14
C LEU A 6 8.04 -14.61 11.69
N THR A 7 8.13 -14.35 12.99
CA THR A 7 7.46 -13.20 13.64
C THR A 7 7.93 -11.88 13.06
N LYS A 8 9.27 -11.70 12.87
CA LYS A 8 9.86 -10.50 12.28
C LYS A 8 9.26 -10.19 10.90
N TYR A 9 9.29 -11.16 9.97
CA TYR A 9 8.78 -10.96 8.62
C TYR A 9 7.26 -10.84 8.58
N THR A 10 6.54 -11.58 9.42
CA THR A 10 5.07 -11.43 9.53
C THR A 10 4.71 -10.02 9.96
N LEU A 11 5.32 -9.47 10.99
CA LEU A 11 5.05 -8.10 11.45
C LEU A 11 5.40 -7.05 10.40
N LEU A 12 6.53 -7.22 9.70
CA LEU A 12 6.96 -6.33 8.63
C LEU A 12 5.92 -6.32 7.50
N TYR A 13 5.56 -7.48 6.94
CA TYR A 13 4.59 -7.56 5.86
C TYR A 13 3.18 -7.17 6.30
N THR A 14 2.78 -7.46 7.55
CA THR A 14 1.50 -6.98 8.12
C THR A 14 1.42 -5.47 8.05
N THR A 15 2.46 -4.78 8.48
CA THR A 15 2.49 -3.32 8.49
C THR A 15 2.38 -2.76 7.08
N VAL A 16 3.14 -3.33 6.13
CA VAL A 16 3.09 -2.92 4.72
C VAL A 16 1.70 -3.11 4.12
N LEU A 17 1.17 -4.34 4.19
CA LEU A 17 -0.14 -4.67 3.63
C LEU A 17 -1.26 -3.85 4.27
N MET A 18 -1.19 -3.66 5.59
CA MET A 18 -2.16 -2.86 6.32
C MET A 18 -2.14 -1.40 5.87
N LEU A 19 -0.97 -0.76 5.77
CA LEU A 19 -0.85 0.65 5.34
C LEU A 19 -1.39 0.87 3.93
N VAL A 20 -0.99 0.02 3.00
CA VAL A 20 -1.42 0.12 1.60
C VAL A 20 -2.92 -0.18 1.45
N ALA A 21 -3.42 -1.20 2.14
CA ALA A 21 -4.85 -1.54 2.13
C ALA A 21 -5.72 -0.46 2.80
N LEU A 22 -5.24 0.19 3.87
CA LEU A 22 -5.90 1.36 4.45
C LEU A 22 -5.93 2.52 3.45
N GLY A 23 -4.85 2.72 2.69
CA GLY A 23 -4.82 3.68 1.59
C GLY A 23 -5.91 3.39 0.56
N GLY A 24 -5.94 2.17 0.01
CA GLY A 24 -6.97 1.73 -0.93
C GLY A 24 -8.39 1.94 -0.39
N MET A 25 -8.60 1.62 0.88
CA MET A 25 -9.88 1.82 1.56
C MET A 25 -10.36 3.28 1.54
N PHE A 26 -9.49 4.26 1.76
CA PHE A 26 -9.88 5.68 1.69
C PHE A 26 -10.32 6.08 0.29
N SER A 27 -9.60 5.65 -0.74
CA SER A 27 -9.97 5.90 -2.14
C SER A 27 -11.32 5.27 -2.48
N GLU A 28 -11.49 3.98 -2.23
CA GLU A 28 -12.70 3.26 -2.61
C GLU A 28 -13.92 3.68 -1.79
N ARG A 29 -13.74 4.02 -0.50
CA ARG A 29 -14.79 4.65 0.31
C ARG A 29 -15.22 6.03 -0.19
N SER A 30 -14.43 6.69 -1.02
CA SER A 30 -14.82 7.92 -1.72
C SER A 30 -15.50 7.67 -3.07
N GLY A 31 -15.47 6.43 -3.57
CA GLY A 31 -16.03 5.99 -4.85
C GLY A 31 -15.02 5.86 -6.00
N ILE A 32 -13.71 5.97 -5.71
CA ILE A 32 -12.64 5.79 -6.71
C ILE A 32 -11.88 4.50 -6.44
N ILE A 33 -11.93 3.55 -7.38
CA ILE A 33 -11.11 2.34 -7.35
C ILE A 33 -9.63 2.73 -7.53
N ASN A 34 -8.77 2.26 -6.65
CA ASN A 34 -7.34 2.55 -6.75
C ASN A 34 -6.53 1.28 -7.02
N ILE A 35 -6.48 0.85 -8.28
CA ILE A 35 -5.60 -0.23 -8.74
C ILE A 35 -4.14 0.24 -8.84
N ALA A 36 -3.89 1.55 -8.86
CA ALA A 36 -2.54 2.12 -8.94
C ALA A 36 -1.69 1.95 -7.67
N LEU A 37 -2.17 1.25 -6.64
CA LEU A 37 -1.46 1.07 -5.36
C LEU A 37 -0.06 0.49 -5.53
N GLU A 38 0.13 -0.44 -6.48
CA GLU A 38 1.44 -1.01 -6.80
C GLU A 38 2.42 0.09 -7.25
N GLY A 39 2.01 0.94 -8.19
CA GLY A 39 2.82 2.06 -8.69
C GLY A 39 3.06 3.15 -7.64
N ILE A 40 2.05 3.44 -6.83
CA ILE A 40 2.17 4.39 -5.72
C ILE A 40 3.23 3.92 -4.71
N MET A 41 3.25 2.62 -4.39
CA MET A 41 4.28 2.03 -3.53
C MET A 41 5.68 2.18 -4.15
N VAL A 42 5.82 1.93 -5.45
CA VAL A 42 7.11 2.06 -6.16
C VAL A 42 7.63 3.49 -6.09
N ILE A 43 6.79 4.48 -6.42
CA ILE A 43 7.19 5.89 -6.42
C ILE A 43 7.47 6.39 -4.99
N GLY A 44 6.61 6.06 -4.04
CA GLY A 44 6.81 6.43 -2.63
C GLY A 44 8.08 5.79 -2.06
N GLY A 45 8.30 4.51 -2.33
CA GLY A 45 9.50 3.81 -1.91
C GLY A 45 10.78 4.36 -2.53
N LEU A 46 10.76 4.66 -3.85
CA LEU A 46 11.88 5.33 -4.52
C LEU A 46 12.19 6.69 -3.87
N ALA A 47 11.17 7.51 -3.66
CA ALA A 47 11.34 8.84 -3.06
C ALA A 47 11.91 8.76 -1.63
N GLY A 48 11.43 7.81 -0.83
CA GLY A 48 11.97 7.54 0.50
C GLY A 48 13.43 7.10 0.49
N VAL A 49 13.80 6.20 -0.43
CA VAL A 49 15.20 5.75 -0.64
C VAL A 49 16.10 6.91 -1.05
N LEU A 50 15.65 7.73 -2.01
CA LEU A 50 16.42 8.89 -2.48
C LEU A 50 16.57 9.93 -1.38
N ALA A 51 15.54 10.18 -0.59
CA ALA A 51 15.60 11.06 0.57
C ALA A 51 16.63 10.58 1.59
N ALA A 52 16.60 9.30 1.93
CA ALA A 52 17.56 8.70 2.85
C ALA A 52 19.01 8.73 2.34
N LYS A 53 19.19 8.65 1.00
CA LYS A 53 20.51 8.66 0.38
C LYS A 53 21.11 10.06 0.25
N PHE A 54 20.30 11.04 -0.12
CA PHE A 54 20.81 12.37 -0.52
C PHE A 54 20.66 13.47 0.54
N LEU A 55 19.78 13.29 1.53
CA LEU A 55 19.64 14.28 2.58
C LEU A 55 20.69 14.07 3.67
N PRO A 56 21.55 15.09 3.93
CA PRO A 56 22.59 15.03 4.95
C PRO A 56 22.01 15.25 6.35
N LEU A 57 21.07 14.39 6.77
CA LEU A 57 20.39 14.49 8.05
C LEU A 57 20.93 13.47 9.05
N THR A 58 20.83 13.82 10.34
CA THR A 58 21.08 12.84 11.40
C THR A 58 20.08 11.67 11.30
N PRO A 59 20.43 10.43 11.72
CA PRO A 59 19.53 9.29 11.62
C PRO A 59 18.15 9.52 12.24
N ALA A 60 18.07 10.28 13.34
CA ALA A 60 16.84 10.62 14.03
C ALA A 60 15.90 11.53 13.20
N LEU A 61 16.43 12.43 12.39
CA LEU A 61 15.65 13.31 11.51
C LEU A 61 15.44 12.67 10.13
N MET A 62 16.36 11.86 9.66
CA MET A 62 16.30 11.22 8.35
C MET A 62 15.05 10.33 8.23
N VAL A 63 14.76 9.51 9.24
CA VAL A 63 13.63 8.57 9.23
C VAL A 63 12.28 9.29 9.06
N PRO A 64 11.88 10.25 9.92
CA PRO A 64 10.58 10.91 9.75
C PRO A 64 10.49 11.74 8.47
N VAL A 65 11.57 12.38 8.06
CA VAL A 65 11.60 13.17 6.82
C VAL A 65 11.47 12.27 5.60
N ALA A 66 12.19 11.15 5.53
CA ALA A 66 12.08 10.21 4.42
C ALA A 66 10.69 9.57 4.33
N ILE A 67 10.06 9.24 5.48
CA ILE A 67 8.68 8.74 5.53
C ILE A 67 7.70 9.79 5.00
N LEU A 68 7.86 11.06 5.40
CA LEU A 68 7.03 12.15 4.92
C LEU A 68 7.19 12.35 3.41
N ILE A 69 8.42 12.35 2.90
CA ILE A 69 8.72 12.48 1.46
C ILE A 69 8.12 11.30 0.69
N ALA A 70 8.24 10.07 1.18
CA ALA A 70 7.63 8.89 0.58
C ALA A 70 6.11 9.01 0.49
N GLY A 71 5.46 9.46 1.57
CA GLY A 71 4.03 9.70 1.60
C GLY A 71 3.60 10.80 0.62
N LEU A 72 4.31 11.94 0.61
CA LEU A 72 4.02 13.05 -0.31
C LEU A 72 4.23 12.69 -1.77
N ALA A 73 5.28 11.95 -2.09
CA ALA A 73 5.52 11.45 -3.46
C ALA A 73 4.42 10.51 -3.92
N GLY A 74 3.99 9.58 -3.06
CA GLY A 74 2.85 8.70 -3.33
C GLY A 74 1.55 9.49 -3.50
N LEU A 75 1.31 10.51 -2.68
CA LEU A 75 0.15 11.40 -2.78
C LEU A 75 0.13 12.14 -4.13
N VAL A 76 1.25 12.77 -4.51
CA VAL A 76 1.37 13.50 -5.79
C VAL A 76 1.14 12.54 -6.97
N TYR A 77 1.72 11.34 -6.91
CA TYR A 77 1.53 10.34 -7.94
C TYR A 77 0.07 9.89 -8.05
N ALA A 78 -0.60 9.66 -6.92
CA ALA A 78 -2.02 9.29 -6.89
C ALA A 78 -2.95 10.37 -7.47
N LEU A 79 -2.56 11.66 -7.44
CA LEU A 79 -3.34 12.73 -8.08
C LEU A 79 -3.50 12.53 -9.60
N LEU A 80 -2.58 11.82 -10.26
CA LEU A 80 -2.73 11.46 -11.68
C LEU A 80 -3.94 10.54 -11.88
N LEU A 81 -4.11 9.53 -11.00
CA LEU A 81 -5.32 8.69 -11.00
C LEU A 81 -6.56 9.52 -10.69
N GLY A 82 -6.47 10.40 -9.67
CA GLY A 82 -7.56 11.31 -9.31
C GLY A 82 -8.00 12.17 -10.48
N PHE A 83 -7.06 12.81 -11.18
CA PHE A 83 -7.36 13.63 -12.35
C PHE A 83 -8.00 12.83 -13.48
N ALA A 84 -7.42 11.67 -13.84
CA ALA A 84 -7.97 10.80 -14.89
C ALA A 84 -9.39 10.31 -14.55
N SER A 85 -9.61 9.86 -13.32
CA SER A 85 -10.88 9.26 -12.90
C SER A 85 -11.99 10.28 -12.61
N ILE A 86 -11.64 11.43 -12.03
CA ILE A 86 -12.60 12.42 -11.55
C ILE A 86 -12.89 13.46 -12.63
N ASN A 87 -11.87 14.03 -13.29
CA ASN A 87 -12.03 15.09 -14.28
C ASN A 87 -12.28 14.54 -15.68
N LEU A 88 -11.47 13.57 -16.11
CA LEU A 88 -11.58 12.97 -17.44
C LEU A 88 -12.62 11.84 -17.50
N LYS A 89 -13.16 11.40 -16.36
CA LYS A 89 -14.09 10.27 -16.26
C LYS A 89 -13.59 9.00 -16.94
N ALA A 90 -12.24 8.83 -16.99
CA ALA A 90 -11.60 7.68 -17.58
C ALA A 90 -11.86 6.41 -16.77
N ASP A 91 -11.76 5.25 -17.42
CA ASP A 91 -11.82 3.96 -16.73
C ASP A 91 -10.71 3.86 -15.68
N GLN A 92 -11.12 3.60 -14.44
CA GLN A 92 -10.22 3.61 -13.28
C GLN A 92 -9.28 2.40 -13.27
N THR A 93 -9.72 1.29 -13.85
CA THR A 93 -8.93 0.06 -13.97
C THR A 93 -7.81 0.24 -14.99
N ILE A 94 -8.14 0.77 -16.17
CA ILE A 94 -7.18 1.05 -17.23
C ILE A 94 -6.19 2.12 -16.76
N GLY A 95 -6.69 3.22 -16.18
CA GLY A 95 -5.85 4.28 -15.65
C GLY A 95 -4.91 3.79 -14.55
N GLY A 96 -5.41 2.98 -13.62
CA GLY A 96 -4.61 2.42 -12.53
C GLY A 96 -3.52 1.47 -13.02
N THR A 97 -3.83 0.59 -13.96
CA THR A 97 -2.82 -0.32 -14.55
C THR A 97 -1.76 0.42 -15.35
N ALA A 98 -2.13 1.44 -16.12
CA ALA A 98 -1.19 2.29 -16.84
C ALA A 98 -0.22 3.01 -15.87
N LEU A 99 -0.74 3.54 -14.75
CA LEU A 99 0.09 4.15 -13.71
C LEU A 99 1.04 3.15 -13.06
N ASN A 100 0.65 1.90 -12.83
CA ASN A 100 1.55 0.87 -12.30
C ASN A 100 2.76 0.63 -13.22
N LEU A 101 2.52 0.50 -14.53
CA LEU A 101 3.59 0.33 -15.52
C LEU A 101 4.48 1.57 -15.59
N MET A 102 3.87 2.75 -15.62
CA MET A 102 4.60 4.03 -15.67
C MET A 102 5.48 4.22 -14.42
N ALA A 103 4.99 3.87 -13.24
CA ALA A 103 5.76 3.99 -11.99
C ALA A 103 7.03 3.17 -12.00
N THR A 104 6.95 1.91 -12.43
CA THR A 104 8.12 1.02 -12.53
C THR A 104 9.11 1.54 -13.54
N ALA A 105 8.65 2.03 -14.71
CA ALA A 105 9.51 2.62 -15.72
C ALA A 105 10.23 3.88 -15.21
N ILE A 106 9.52 4.80 -14.56
CA ILE A 106 10.10 6.00 -13.93
C ILE A 106 11.14 5.61 -12.89
N ALA A 107 10.81 4.68 -12.00
CA ALA A 107 11.70 4.25 -10.93
C ALA A 107 12.98 3.62 -11.48
N MET A 108 12.86 2.80 -12.52
CA MET A 108 14.00 2.18 -13.22
C MET A 108 14.93 3.22 -13.83
N VAL A 109 14.38 4.20 -14.55
CA VAL A 109 15.16 5.27 -15.19
C VAL A 109 15.90 6.11 -14.15
N ILE A 110 15.21 6.51 -13.08
CA ILE A 110 15.82 7.31 -12.02
C ILE A 110 16.90 6.50 -11.28
N ALA A 111 16.62 5.24 -10.94
CA ALA A 111 17.60 4.39 -10.25
C ALA A 111 18.86 4.16 -11.10
N LYS A 112 18.73 3.89 -12.40
CA LYS A 112 19.85 3.77 -13.33
C LYS A 112 20.65 5.08 -13.41
N ARG A 113 19.98 6.21 -13.47
CA ARG A 113 20.65 7.53 -13.50
C ARG A 113 21.45 7.80 -12.23
N VAL A 114 20.88 7.50 -11.07
CA VAL A 114 21.53 7.64 -9.75
C VAL A 114 22.72 6.66 -9.60
N ASN A 115 22.65 5.52 -10.26
CA ASN A 115 23.72 4.50 -10.27
C ASN A 115 24.66 4.64 -11.50
N ASN A 116 24.84 5.86 -12.03
CA ASN A 116 25.76 6.19 -13.13
C ASN A 116 25.60 5.32 -14.39
N GLY A 117 24.34 4.96 -14.71
CA GLY A 117 24.03 4.13 -15.89
C GLY A 117 24.15 2.63 -15.67
N GLY A 118 24.44 2.17 -14.45
CA GLY A 118 24.48 0.75 -14.08
C GLY A 118 23.09 0.13 -13.94
N ALA A 119 23.01 -0.96 -13.16
CA ALA A 119 21.75 -1.62 -12.86
C ALA A 119 20.77 -0.68 -12.12
N ALA A 120 19.46 -0.91 -12.26
CA ALA A 120 18.43 -0.15 -11.56
C ALA A 120 18.34 -0.52 -10.06
N LYS A 121 19.47 -0.64 -9.42
CA LYS A 121 19.65 -1.03 -8.02
C LYS A 121 20.16 0.14 -7.21
N LEU A 122 19.56 0.34 -6.04
CA LEU A 122 20.02 1.35 -5.09
C LEU A 122 20.39 0.67 -3.76
N PRO A 123 21.58 0.98 -3.21
CA PRO A 123 21.96 0.52 -1.87
C PRO A 123 21.11 1.21 -0.81
N LEU A 124 20.75 0.47 0.24
CA LEU A 124 19.85 0.90 1.30
C LEU A 124 20.58 0.86 2.65
N ASN A 125 20.49 1.94 3.40
CA ASN A 125 20.87 1.95 4.81
C ASN A 125 19.62 1.68 5.66
N LYS A 126 19.47 0.45 6.14
CA LYS A 126 18.33 0.00 6.93
C LYS A 126 18.50 0.21 8.44
N ASP A 127 19.72 0.43 8.92
CA ASP A 127 20.03 0.48 10.35
C ASP A 127 19.18 1.49 11.13
N PRO A 128 18.96 2.72 10.62
CA PRO A 128 18.11 3.68 11.31
C PRO A 128 16.63 3.31 11.39
N LEU A 129 16.19 2.35 10.57
CA LEU A 129 14.79 1.91 10.46
C LEU A 129 14.50 0.66 11.30
N LEU A 130 15.52 0.08 11.93
CA LEU A 130 15.40 -1.11 12.72
C LEU A 130 15.75 -0.81 14.19
N PHE A 131 15.00 -1.42 15.09
CA PHE A 131 15.29 -1.43 16.51
C PHE A 131 15.08 -2.83 17.07
N SER A 132 15.76 -3.16 18.16
CA SER A 132 15.68 -4.50 18.75
C SER A 132 14.99 -4.43 20.11
N ILE A 133 13.98 -5.29 20.31
CA ILE A 133 13.35 -5.51 21.61
C ILE A 133 13.41 -6.99 21.93
N GLY A 134 14.08 -7.34 23.03
CA GLY A 134 14.18 -8.75 23.48
C GLY A 134 14.78 -9.71 22.47
N GLY A 135 15.72 -9.24 21.63
CA GLY A 135 16.34 -10.05 20.57
C GLY A 135 15.53 -10.16 19.27
N LEU A 136 14.34 -9.55 19.19
CA LEU A 136 13.55 -9.44 17.97
C LEU A 136 13.86 -8.10 17.29
N GLU A 137 14.39 -8.13 16.07
CA GLU A 137 14.52 -6.93 15.24
C GLU A 137 13.16 -6.50 14.70
N MET A 138 12.77 -5.30 15.01
CA MET A 138 11.50 -4.69 14.61
C MET A 138 11.75 -3.46 13.75
N SER A 139 10.83 -3.19 12.81
CA SER A 139 10.88 -1.97 11.99
C SER A 139 10.14 -0.82 12.68
N VAL A 140 10.68 0.40 12.55
CA VAL A 140 10.03 1.65 13.00
C VAL A 140 8.64 1.84 12.36
N PHE A 141 8.41 1.23 11.21
CA PHE A 141 7.10 1.27 10.56
C PHE A 141 6.00 0.54 11.33
N ILE A 142 6.33 -0.39 12.23
CA ILE A 142 5.32 -1.13 13.03
C ILE A 142 4.54 -0.18 13.95
N PRO A 143 5.17 0.57 14.86
CA PRO A 143 4.44 1.52 15.70
C PRO A 143 3.78 2.65 14.88
N ILE A 144 4.41 3.12 13.81
CA ILE A 144 3.82 4.10 12.91
C ILE A 144 2.56 3.53 12.23
N GLY A 145 2.62 2.30 11.74
CA GLY A 145 1.48 1.62 11.12
C GLY A 145 0.30 1.45 12.07
N LEU A 146 0.55 1.08 13.34
CA LEU A 146 -0.49 1.01 14.36
C LEU A 146 -1.10 2.38 14.67
N GLY A 147 -0.27 3.42 14.76
CA GLY A 147 -0.75 4.80 14.92
C GLY A 147 -1.62 5.25 13.74
N LEU A 148 -1.19 4.95 12.51
CA LEU A 148 -1.95 5.28 11.29
C LEU A 148 -3.25 4.45 11.17
N LEU A 149 -3.27 3.21 11.63
CA LEU A 149 -4.50 2.40 11.74
C LEU A 149 -5.53 3.07 12.67
N LEU A 150 -5.10 3.49 13.86
CA LEU A 150 -5.97 4.17 14.82
C LEU A 150 -6.45 5.52 14.27
N LEU A 151 -5.56 6.27 13.62
CA LEU A 151 -5.88 7.53 12.98
C LEU A 151 -6.87 7.33 11.82
N ALA A 152 -6.68 6.33 10.98
CA ALA A 152 -7.59 5.99 9.90
C ALA A 152 -8.98 5.62 10.42
N TYR A 153 -9.06 4.82 11.49
CA TYR A 153 -10.33 4.52 12.15
C TYR A 153 -11.00 5.79 12.69
N PHE A 154 -10.24 6.65 13.37
CA PHE A 154 -10.76 7.89 13.95
C PHE A 154 -11.29 8.83 12.84
N ILE A 155 -10.49 9.07 11.80
CA ILE A 155 -10.90 9.92 10.66
C ILE A 155 -12.17 9.37 10.03
N LEU A 156 -12.21 8.07 9.71
CA LEU A 156 -13.30 7.49 8.94
C LEU A 156 -14.63 7.38 9.72
N TYR A 157 -14.56 7.13 11.04
CA TYR A 157 -15.77 6.84 11.83
C TYR A 157 -16.12 7.90 12.89
N LYS A 158 -15.18 8.76 13.26
CA LYS A 158 -15.37 9.73 14.34
C LYS A 158 -15.34 11.18 13.87
N THR A 159 -15.10 11.44 12.56
CA THR A 159 -15.06 12.80 12.04
C THR A 159 -16.13 13.06 10.97
N ARG A 160 -16.45 14.36 10.78
CA ARG A 160 -17.36 14.82 9.72
C ARG A 160 -16.80 14.54 8.32
N LEU A 161 -15.46 14.57 8.17
CA LEU A 161 -14.77 14.26 6.91
C LEU A 161 -15.02 12.81 6.51
N GLY A 162 -14.83 11.86 7.41
CA GLY A 162 -15.07 10.44 7.15
C GLY A 162 -16.54 10.13 6.83
N LEU A 163 -17.49 10.82 7.48
CA LEU A 163 -18.90 10.70 7.15
C LEU A 163 -19.20 11.16 5.72
N ARG A 164 -18.71 12.35 5.31
CA ARG A 164 -18.87 12.90 3.97
C ARG A 164 -18.20 12.02 2.90
N LEU A 165 -16.99 11.52 3.21
CA LEU A 165 -16.24 10.64 2.30
C LEU A 165 -17.02 9.35 2.02
N ARG A 166 -17.54 8.69 3.07
CA ARG A 166 -18.36 7.48 2.91
C ARG A 166 -19.69 7.73 2.21
N SER A 167 -20.35 8.86 2.44
CA SER A 167 -21.59 9.20 1.74
C SER A 167 -21.37 9.36 0.24
N CYS A 168 -20.22 9.92 -0.19
CA CYS A 168 -19.85 10.05 -1.60
C CYS A 168 -19.59 8.69 -2.28
N GLY A 169 -19.09 7.69 -1.54
CA GLY A 169 -18.91 6.33 -2.05
C GLY A 169 -20.18 5.48 -2.08
N GLU A 170 -21.16 5.78 -1.23
CA GLU A 170 -22.44 5.05 -1.22
C GLU A 170 -23.48 5.66 -2.18
N HIS A 171 -23.68 6.99 -2.11
CA HIS A 171 -24.70 7.73 -2.89
C HIS A 171 -24.22 9.15 -3.19
N PRO A 172 -23.40 9.35 -4.25
CA PRO A 172 -22.82 10.66 -4.55
C PRO A 172 -23.89 11.72 -4.89
N GLN A 173 -24.98 11.35 -5.58
CA GLN A 173 -26.07 12.29 -5.89
C GLN A 173 -26.78 12.79 -4.61
N ALA A 174 -27.02 11.90 -3.66
CA ALA A 174 -27.60 12.28 -2.36
C ALA A 174 -26.63 13.14 -1.54
N ALA A 175 -25.34 12.88 -1.62
CA ALA A 175 -24.31 13.72 -0.97
C ALA A 175 -24.28 15.14 -1.57
N ASP A 176 -24.36 15.27 -2.90
CA ASP A 176 -24.40 16.55 -3.59
C ASP A 176 -25.66 17.34 -3.27
N SER A 177 -26.82 16.69 -3.15
CA SER A 177 -28.10 17.36 -2.83
C SER A 177 -28.13 18.04 -1.46
N VAL A 178 -27.29 17.57 -0.52
CA VAL A 178 -27.11 18.21 0.81
C VAL A 178 -25.90 19.14 0.85
N GLY A 179 -25.34 19.52 -0.31
CA GLY A 179 -24.27 20.51 -0.43
C GLY A 179 -22.85 19.98 -0.23
N ILE A 180 -22.64 18.64 -0.27
CA ILE A 180 -21.31 18.06 -0.20
C ILE A 180 -20.69 18.05 -1.59
N ASN A 181 -19.50 18.67 -1.75
CA ASN A 181 -18.77 18.63 -3.01
C ASN A 181 -18.14 17.24 -3.21
N VAL A 182 -18.75 16.43 -4.07
CA VAL A 182 -18.35 15.04 -4.35
C VAL A 182 -16.94 14.99 -4.98
N TYR A 183 -16.62 15.87 -5.92
CA TYR A 183 -15.30 15.92 -6.56
C TYR A 183 -14.20 16.14 -5.51
N HIS A 184 -14.40 17.11 -4.62
CA HIS A 184 -13.43 17.41 -3.57
C HIS A 184 -13.24 16.23 -2.60
N MET A 185 -14.33 15.55 -2.22
CA MET A 185 -14.24 14.38 -1.34
C MET A 185 -13.53 13.19 -2.01
N ARG A 186 -13.77 12.96 -3.30
CA ARG A 186 -13.05 11.93 -4.07
C ARG A 186 -11.56 12.21 -4.14
N TYR A 187 -11.15 13.46 -4.40
CA TYR A 187 -9.74 13.86 -4.37
C TYR A 187 -9.11 13.61 -3.01
N ILE A 188 -9.78 13.99 -1.92
CA ILE A 188 -9.27 13.73 -0.56
C ILE A 188 -9.07 12.22 -0.34
N GLY A 189 -10.00 11.36 -0.75
CA GLY A 189 -9.84 9.91 -0.66
C GLY A 189 -8.62 9.39 -1.40
N VAL A 190 -8.41 9.85 -2.63
CA VAL A 190 -7.24 9.49 -3.45
C VAL A 190 -5.94 10.02 -2.84
N MET A 191 -5.93 11.23 -2.28
CA MET A 191 -4.75 11.80 -1.60
C MET A 191 -4.35 10.98 -0.37
N PHE A 192 -5.31 10.60 0.49
CA PHE A 192 -5.03 9.69 1.62
C PHE A 192 -4.51 8.35 1.14
N SER A 193 -5.08 7.82 0.05
CA SER A 193 -4.63 6.58 -0.55
C SER A 193 -3.18 6.66 -1.03
N GLY A 194 -2.84 7.73 -1.74
CA GLY A 194 -1.48 7.98 -2.21
C GLY A 194 -0.47 8.13 -1.08
N PHE A 195 -0.83 8.88 -0.05
CA PHE A 195 0.03 9.11 1.11
C PHE A 195 0.34 7.82 1.87
N LEU A 196 -0.68 7.04 2.22
CA LEU A 196 -0.51 5.77 2.92
C LEU A 196 0.19 4.72 2.05
N GLY A 197 -0.16 4.65 0.76
CA GLY A 197 0.49 3.77 -0.20
C GLY A 197 1.98 4.07 -0.39
N GLY A 198 2.35 5.36 -0.44
CA GLY A 198 3.75 5.79 -0.52
C GLY A 198 4.57 5.40 0.71
N ILE A 199 4.01 5.61 1.92
CA ILE A 199 4.65 5.14 3.18
C ILE A 199 4.77 3.61 3.18
N GLY A 200 3.72 2.89 2.75
CA GLY A 200 3.74 1.44 2.63
C GLY A 200 4.82 0.93 1.67
N GLY A 201 5.06 1.65 0.57
CA GLY A 201 6.13 1.36 -0.37
C GLY A 201 7.53 1.47 0.26
N MET A 202 7.79 2.56 0.98
CA MET A 202 9.04 2.72 1.73
C MET A 202 9.20 1.64 2.82
N ALA A 203 8.12 1.33 3.55
CA ALA A 203 8.09 0.31 4.58
C ALA A 203 8.39 -1.10 4.03
N TYR A 204 8.08 -1.35 2.75
CA TYR A 204 8.40 -2.61 2.08
C TYR A 204 9.84 -2.66 1.60
N ILE A 205 10.30 -1.60 0.94
CA ILE A 205 11.59 -1.57 0.24
C ILE A 205 12.77 -1.50 1.22
N MET A 206 12.74 -0.58 2.19
CA MET A 206 13.92 -0.23 2.96
C MET A 206 14.30 -1.22 4.08
N PRO A 207 13.38 -1.74 4.92
CA PRO A 207 13.77 -2.56 6.07
C PRO A 207 14.20 -4.00 5.71
N ALA A 208 13.76 -4.49 4.55
CA ALA A 208 13.89 -5.91 4.22
C ALA A 208 15.25 -6.28 3.60
N ASN A 209 15.83 -5.38 2.82
CA ASN A 209 16.98 -5.69 1.98
C ASN A 209 18.10 -4.66 2.11
N PRO A 210 19.37 -5.04 1.89
CA PRO A 210 20.50 -4.10 1.84
C PRO A 210 20.55 -3.30 0.52
N GLU A 211 19.90 -3.79 -0.52
CA GLU A 211 19.74 -3.11 -1.82
C GLU A 211 18.36 -3.43 -2.40
N TRP A 212 17.82 -2.55 -3.23
CA TRP A 212 16.57 -2.78 -3.94
C TRP A 212 16.73 -2.62 -5.45
N ASN A 213 16.23 -3.62 -6.21
CA ASN A 213 16.17 -3.57 -7.66
C ASN A 213 14.79 -3.07 -8.11
N PHE A 214 14.73 -1.85 -8.64
CA PHE A 214 13.49 -1.23 -9.09
C PHE A 214 12.93 -1.84 -10.40
N GLU A 215 13.67 -2.71 -11.10
CA GLU A 215 13.14 -3.47 -12.24
C GLU A 215 12.02 -4.43 -11.83
N GLN A 216 12.04 -4.90 -10.58
CA GLN A 216 11.04 -5.83 -10.05
C GLN A 216 9.80 -5.13 -9.46
N GLY A 217 9.78 -3.78 -9.43
CA GLY A 217 8.73 -3.02 -8.74
C GLY A 217 8.64 -3.38 -7.26
N VAL A 218 7.45 -3.59 -6.75
CA VAL A 218 7.20 -4.09 -5.37
C VAL A 218 6.59 -5.49 -5.36
N THR A 219 6.84 -6.27 -6.42
CA THR A 219 6.53 -7.71 -6.52
C THR A 219 5.07 -8.08 -6.20
N GLY A 220 4.12 -7.25 -6.63
CA GLY A 220 2.69 -7.51 -6.47
C GLY A 220 2.12 -7.21 -5.07
N MET A 221 2.88 -6.55 -4.20
CA MET A 221 2.42 -6.22 -2.85
C MET A 221 1.24 -5.25 -2.84
N GLY A 222 1.14 -4.34 -3.81
CA GLY A 222 -0.01 -3.46 -3.97
C GLY A 222 -1.28 -4.21 -4.36
N PHE A 223 -1.17 -5.19 -5.26
CA PHE A 223 -2.31 -6.07 -5.62
C PHE A 223 -2.72 -6.96 -4.46
N LEU A 224 -1.77 -7.48 -3.69
CA LEU A 224 -2.08 -8.25 -2.48
C LEU A 224 -2.77 -7.37 -1.43
N ALA A 225 -2.40 -6.10 -1.32
CA ALA A 225 -3.06 -5.16 -0.42
C ALA A 225 -4.52 -4.86 -0.84
N LEU A 226 -4.84 -4.85 -2.15
CA LEU A 226 -6.23 -4.79 -2.61
C LEU A 226 -7.02 -6.02 -2.11
N ALA A 227 -6.46 -7.21 -2.22
CA ALA A 227 -7.10 -8.42 -1.68
C ALA A 227 -7.32 -8.31 -0.16
N VAL A 228 -6.31 -7.83 0.58
CA VAL A 228 -6.42 -7.58 2.04
C VAL A 228 -7.54 -6.59 2.36
N MET A 229 -7.69 -5.53 1.59
CA MET A 229 -8.75 -4.53 1.76
C MET A 229 -10.14 -5.12 1.52
N ILE A 230 -10.33 -5.85 0.44
CA ILE A 230 -11.60 -6.53 0.10
C ILE A 230 -11.96 -7.53 1.21
N PHE A 231 -10.97 -8.29 1.68
CA PHE A 231 -11.10 -9.22 2.80
C PHE A 231 -11.50 -8.53 4.11
N GLY A 232 -10.87 -7.40 4.37
CA GLY A 232 -11.19 -6.54 5.49
C GLY A 232 -12.52 -5.82 5.34
N GLN A 233 -13.23 -5.99 4.20
CA GLN A 233 -14.52 -5.37 3.90
C GLN A 233 -14.52 -3.85 4.15
N TRP A 234 -13.47 -3.19 3.71
CA TRP A 234 -13.29 -1.72 3.85
C TRP A 234 -13.44 -1.24 5.32
N LYS A 235 -13.03 -2.05 6.30
CA LYS A 235 -13.05 -1.70 7.73
C LYS A 235 -11.63 -1.77 8.30
N PRO A 236 -11.09 -0.70 8.93
CA PRO A 236 -9.70 -0.62 9.36
C PRO A 236 -9.22 -1.81 10.18
N PHE A 237 -9.91 -2.18 11.26
CA PHE A 237 -9.49 -3.31 12.10
C PHE A 237 -9.60 -4.67 11.41
N ARG A 238 -10.58 -4.85 10.52
CA ARG A 238 -10.68 -6.08 9.72
C ARG A 238 -9.58 -6.16 8.67
N ILE A 239 -9.19 -5.02 8.09
CA ILE A 239 -8.02 -4.90 7.20
C ILE A 239 -6.76 -5.31 7.95
N ALA A 240 -6.56 -4.85 9.20
CA ALA A 240 -5.42 -5.25 10.01
C ALA A 240 -5.39 -6.77 10.26
N LEU A 241 -6.53 -7.40 10.60
CA LEU A 241 -6.62 -8.85 10.75
C LEU A 241 -6.35 -9.60 9.44
N ALA A 242 -6.90 -9.14 8.32
CA ALA A 242 -6.63 -9.70 7.01
C ALA A 242 -5.14 -9.54 6.64
N ALA A 243 -4.53 -8.39 6.94
CA ALA A 243 -3.11 -8.16 6.72
C ALA A 243 -2.24 -9.16 7.48
N ILE A 244 -2.56 -9.48 8.75
CA ILE A 244 -1.86 -10.51 9.52
C ILE A 244 -1.96 -11.87 8.82
N PHE A 245 -3.15 -12.26 8.37
CA PHE A 245 -3.37 -13.52 7.68
C PHE A 245 -2.53 -13.65 6.40
N PHE A 246 -2.59 -12.66 5.50
CA PHE A 246 -1.84 -12.71 4.24
C PHE A 246 -0.33 -12.55 4.44
N SER A 247 0.09 -11.76 5.44
CA SER A 247 1.50 -11.57 5.75
C SER A 247 2.16 -12.84 6.28
N LEU A 248 1.41 -13.71 6.97
CA LEU A 248 1.92 -15.01 7.41
C LEU A 248 2.35 -15.87 6.22
N PHE A 249 1.51 -15.97 5.18
CA PHE A 249 1.87 -16.70 3.95
C PHE A 249 3.08 -16.06 3.25
N ARG A 250 3.12 -14.73 3.19
CA ARG A 250 4.25 -14.02 2.58
C ARG A 250 5.55 -14.20 3.37
N ALA A 251 5.47 -14.21 4.70
CA ALA A 251 6.61 -14.49 5.57
C ALA A 251 7.11 -15.93 5.40
N LEU A 252 6.21 -16.91 5.38
CA LEU A 252 6.56 -18.31 5.12
C LEU A 252 7.26 -18.48 3.76
N ALA A 253 6.76 -17.83 2.70
CA ALA A 253 7.40 -17.83 1.40
C ALA A 253 8.83 -17.26 1.45
N ASN A 254 9.05 -16.19 2.22
CA ASN A 254 10.35 -15.54 2.33
C ASN A 254 11.38 -16.38 3.11
N ILE A 255 10.93 -17.21 4.06
CA ILE A 255 11.81 -18.04 4.90
C ILE A 255 11.72 -19.53 4.57
N SER A 256 11.12 -19.90 3.42
CA SER A 256 10.94 -21.30 3.00
C SER A 256 12.23 -22.11 3.04
N ASP A 257 13.34 -21.52 2.58
CA ASP A 257 14.65 -22.15 2.58
C ASP A 257 15.23 -22.45 3.99
N SER A 258 14.72 -21.74 5.00
CA SER A 258 15.13 -21.89 6.40
C SER A 258 14.25 -22.86 7.19
N PHE A 259 13.12 -23.28 6.64
CA PHE A 259 12.17 -24.19 7.27
C PHE A 259 12.47 -25.63 6.85
N PRO A 260 12.87 -26.54 7.77
CA PRO A 260 13.23 -27.91 7.42
C PRO A 260 12.14 -28.62 6.60
N LEU A 261 10.88 -28.59 7.07
CA LEU A 261 9.73 -29.20 6.40
C LEU A 261 9.48 -28.66 4.98
N LEU A 262 9.71 -27.37 4.74
CA LEU A 262 9.49 -26.75 3.43
C LEU A 262 10.71 -26.99 2.52
N LYS A 263 11.90 -27.04 3.09
CA LYS A 263 13.13 -27.36 2.37
C LYS A 263 13.13 -28.79 1.87
N ASP A 264 12.63 -29.75 2.67
CA ASP A 264 12.54 -31.17 2.30
C ASP A 264 11.56 -31.40 1.13
N LEU A 265 10.56 -30.53 0.94
CA LEU A 265 9.64 -30.58 -0.20
C LEU A 265 10.30 -30.19 -1.53
N ASN A 266 11.45 -29.53 -1.47
CA ASN A 266 12.25 -29.12 -2.64
C ASN A 266 11.47 -28.42 -3.76
N TRP A 267 10.41 -27.66 -3.36
CA TRP A 267 9.59 -26.91 -4.30
C TRP A 267 10.29 -25.62 -4.73
N PRO A 268 10.12 -25.19 -6.00
CA PRO A 268 10.58 -23.89 -6.45
C PRO A 268 10.03 -22.76 -5.59
N LYS A 269 10.84 -21.74 -5.34
CA LYS A 269 10.48 -20.60 -4.49
C LYS A 269 9.24 -19.85 -5.00
N GLU A 270 9.01 -19.92 -6.29
CA GLU A 270 7.86 -19.34 -6.98
C GLU A 270 6.53 -19.90 -6.46
N ILE A 271 6.48 -21.20 -6.14
CA ILE A 271 5.28 -21.84 -5.59
C ILE A 271 4.93 -21.25 -4.22
N TYR A 272 5.93 -21.05 -3.37
CA TYR A 272 5.72 -20.40 -2.06
C TYR A 272 5.27 -18.95 -2.21
N ASN A 273 5.81 -18.22 -3.19
CA ASN A 273 5.39 -16.85 -3.49
C ASN A 273 3.95 -16.75 -4.03
N MET A 274 3.42 -17.81 -4.63
CA MET A 274 2.02 -17.88 -5.10
C MET A 274 1.02 -18.15 -3.96
N MET A 275 1.45 -18.71 -2.82
CA MET A 275 0.56 -19.08 -1.71
C MET A 275 -0.38 -17.98 -1.25
N PRO A 276 0.06 -16.71 -1.00
CA PRO A 276 -0.85 -15.65 -0.58
C PRO A 276 -1.91 -15.33 -1.63
N PHE A 277 -1.58 -15.41 -2.92
CA PHE A 277 -2.53 -15.16 -4.02
C PHE A 277 -3.54 -16.30 -4.16
N ILE A 278 -3.09 -17.57 -4.04
CA ILE A 278 -3.98 -18.73 -4.03
C ILE A 278 -4.93 -18.66 -2.82
N ALA A 279 -4.41 -18.36 -1.64
CA ALA A 279 -5.23 -18.15 -0.44
C ALA A 279 -6.27 -17.05 -0.65
N SER A 280 -5.88 -15.93 -1.29
CA SER A 280 -6.82 -14.85 -1.61
C SER A 280 -7.93 -15.30 -2.55
N MET A 281 -7.63 -16.06 -3.59
CA MET A 281 -8.63 -16.60 -4.53
C MET A 281 -9.63 -17.53 -3.83
N ILE A 282 -9.13 -18.47 -3.01
CA ILE A 282 -9.98 -19.41 -2.27
C ILE A 282 -10.96 -18.65 -1.37
N VAL A 283 -10.46 -17.71 -0.61
CA VAL A 283 -11.31 -17.01 0.34
C VAL A 283 -12.23 -16.02 -0.36
N LEU A 284 -11.82 -15.33 -1.43
CA LEU A 284 -12.74 -14.53 -2.24
C LEU A 284 -13.86 -15.37 -2.83
N ALA A 285 -13.57 -16.58 -3.31
CA ALA A 285 -14.60 -17.52 -3.79
C ALA A 285 -15.62 -17.88 -2.70
N LEU A 286 -15.16 -18.06 -1.45
CA LEU A 286 -16.04 -18.38 -0.31
C LEU A 286 -16.81 -17.17 0.24
N THR A 287 -16.29 -15.95 0.10
CA THR A 287 -16.84 -14.75 0.74
C THR A 287 -17.52 -13.77 -0.22
N SER A 288 -17.41 -13.97 -1.54
CA SER A 288 -17.89 -13.05 -2.59
C SER A 288 -19.36 -12.63 -2.44
N LYS A 289 -20.24 -13.53 -2.02
CA LYS A 289 -21.69 -13.27 -1.82
C LYS A 289 -21.99 -12.24 -0.73
N LYS A 290 -21.03 -11.85 0.13
CA LYS A 290 -21.20 -10.93 1.25
C LYS A 290 -20.32 -9.69 1.14
N SER A 291 -19.91 -9.30 -0.08
CA SER A 291 -19.12 -8.08 -0.28
C SER A 291 -19.87 -6.84 0.20
N ARG A 292 -19.13 -5.93 0.86
CA ARG A 292 -19.63 -4.63 1.34
C ARG A 292 -18.89 -3.49 0.66
N ALA A 293 -18.62 -3.66 -0.63
CA ALA A 293 -18.06 -2.59 -1.45
C ALA A 293 -18.99 -1.36 -1.45
N PRO A 294 -18.44 -0.15 -1.51
CA PRO A 294 -19.24 1.06 -1.69
C PRO A 294 -20.05 1.00 -2.99
N LYS A 295 -21.32 1.39 -2.96
CA LYS A 295 -22.23 1.21 -4.12
C LYS A 295 -21.85 2.02 -5.36
N ALA A 296 -21.23 3.19 -5.16
CA ALA A 296 -20.81 4.08 -6.25
C ALA A 296 -19.30 3.93 -6.58
N GLU A 297 -18.67 2.84 -6.10
CA GLU A 297 -17.29 2.52 -6.41
C GLU A 297 -17.11 2.25 -7.90
N GLY A 298 -16.10 2.88 -8.50
CA GLY A 298 -15.81 2.72 -9.92
C GLY A 298 -16.73 3.49 -10.87
N ILE A 299 -17.80 4.09 -10.36
CA ILE A 299 -18.77 4.82 -11.19
C ILE A 299 -18.35 6.29 -11.27
N PRO A 300 -18.11 6.82 -12.49
CA PRO A 300 -17.87 8.25 -12.68
C PRO A 300 -19.05 9.06 -12.15
N TYR A 301 -18.76 10.13 -11.40
CA TYR A 301 -19.82 11.03 -10.94
C TYR A 301 -20.05 12.14 -11.95
N ASP A 302 -21.32 12.35 -12.31
CA ASP A 302 -21.76 13.47 -13.14
C ASP A 302 -22.85 14.27 -12.44
N LYS A 303 -22.60 15.56 -12.24
CA LYS A 303 -23.56 16.46 -11.61
C LYS A 303 -24.82 16.70 -12.45
N GLY A 304 -24.71 16.51 -13.77
CA GLY A 304 -25.83 16.67 -14.71
C GLY A 304 -26.81 15.49 -14.78
N MET A 305 -26.40 14.33 -14.31
CA MET A 305 -27.26 13.13 -14.27
C MET A 305 -28.05 13.12 -12.95
N ARG A 306 -29.18 13.85 -12.94
CA ARG A 306 -30.19 13.80 -11.87
C ARG A 306 -31.38 12.95 -12.28
#